data_9e9292bc1f98378965453a4c0b41e5b1
#
_entry.id   9e9292bc1f98378965453a4c0b41e5b1
#
_cell.length_a   1.000
_cell.length_b   1.000
_cell.length_c   1.000
_cell.angle_alpha   90.00
_cell.angle_beta   90.00
_cell.angle_gamma   90.00
#
_symmetry.space_group_name_H-M   'P 1'
#
loop_
_entity.id
_entity.type
_entity.pdbx_description
1 polymer ?
#
loop_
_entity_poly.entity_id
_entity_poly.type
_entity_poly.pdbx_seq_one_letter_code
_entity_poly.pdbx_strand_id
1 'polypeptide(L)'
;GMDVSTLPEETALGAKYYDEGKEGDALEILKKYGANSLRIRLWNDPYSEDGKPYGAGTSDFTKLVALASAGKKLGYSYLLDLHYSDFWADPGKQFPPKEWAYADANALEKYVYDYTKDVLLKLKRLDLLPEMVQVGNEITNGLMWPHGKWDNVDNIARFISAGIRAVREVSPDSRVMLHLDCGGNNARCREWFDAYVQRGEDFDVIGLSYYPFWHGTIEDLTNNMNDLSQRYQKDVIVAEVSMGFTMEDYADREKLSPEQRKGMATKPHLAEAVEYPMTPEGQSAFMQKVMERITQVPEGQI
;
A
#
# COMPACT_ATOMS: atom_id res chain seq x y z
N GLY A 1 -7.97 -9.31 -1.04
CA GLY A 1 -6.95 -9.05 0.01
C GLY A 1 -7.41 -8.00 1.01
N MET A 2 -6.72 -7.91 2.14
CA MET A 2 -7.02 -6.94 3.20
C MET A 2 -5.72 -6.36 3.74
N ASP A 3 -5.62 -5.01 3.86
CA ASP A 3 -4.55 -4.40 4.65
C ASP A 3 -4.88 -4.54 6.15
N VAL A 4 -3.95 -5.14 6.88
CA VAL A 4 -4.11 -5.43 8.31
C VAL A 4 -2.99 -4.82 9.15
N SER A 5 -2.27 -3.87 8.60
CA SER A 5 -1.05 -3.31 9.20
C SER A 5 -1.30 -2.62 10.54
N THR A 6 -2.51 -2.09 10.77
CA THR A 6 -2.89 -1.41 12.03
C THR A 6 -3.44 -2.38 13.08
N LEU A 7 -3.84 -3.58 12.69
CA LEU A 7 -4.54 -4.56 13.55
C LEU A 7 -3.83 -4.85 14.90
N PRO A 8 -2.49 -5.01 14.98
CA PRO A 8 -1.84 -5.24 16.26
C PRO A 8 -1.97 -4.07 17.23
N GLU A 9 -1.89 -2.83 16.73
CA GLU A 9 -2.02 -1.63 17.57
C GLU A 9 -3.48 -1.42 18.00
N GLU A 10 -4.43 -1.59 17.09
CA GLU A 10 -5.87 -1.52 17.41
C GLU A 10 -6.25 -2.52 18.48
N THR A 11 -5.80 -3.78 18.35
CA THR A 11 -6.06 -4.83 19.35
C THR A 11 -5.41 -4.50 20.69
N ALA A 12 -4.19 -3.97 20.69
CA ALA A 12 -3.51 -3.53 21.91
C ALA A 12 -4.23 -2.37 22.62
N LEU A 13 -4.94 -1.53 21.85
CA LEU A 13 -5.79 -0.45 22.36
C LEU A 13 -7.20 -0.93 22.77
N GLY A 14 -7.49 -2.22 22.67
CA GLY A 14 -8.73 -2.82 23.11
C GLY A 14 -9.83 -2.96 22.05
N ALA A 15 -9.49 -2.80 20.75
CA ALA A 15 -10.42 -3.09 19.67
C ALA A 15 -10.86 -4.54 19.71
N LYS A 16 -12.14 -4.78 19.46
CA LYS A 16 -12.77 -6.10 19.45
C LYS A 16 -13.53 -6.28 18.14
N TYR A 17 -13.45 -7.51 17.61
CA TYR A 17 -14.08 -7.86 16.35
C TYR A 17 -15.18 -8.88 16.60
N TYR A 18 -16.27 -8.73 15.87
CA TYR A 18 -17.47 -9.56 16.07
C TYR A 18 -17.95 -10.15 14.76
N ASP A 19 -18.41 -11.39 14.82
CA ASP A 19 -19.11 -12.07 13.74
C ASP A 19 -20.41 -12.67 14.28
N GLU A 20 -21.54 -12.29 13.69
CA GLU A 20 -22.88 -12.71 14.15
C GLU A 20 -23.10 -12.49 15.67
N GLY A 21 -22.57 -11.38 16.19
CA GLY A 21 -22.68 -11.01 17.61
C GLY A 21 -21.73 -11.76 18.56
N LYS A 22 -20.82 -12.57 18.03
CA LYS A 22 -19.79 -13.27 18.83
C LYS A 22 -18.43 -12.63 18.60
N GLU A 23 -17.72 -12.36 19.69
CA GLU A 23 -16.33 -11.88 19.63
C GLU A 23 -15.42 -12.97 19.04
N GLY A 24 -14.52 -12.57 18.12
CA GLY A 24 -13.60 -13.47 17.44
C GLY A 24 -12.32 -12.76 16.98
N ASP A 25 -11.39 -13.55 16.47
CA ASP A 25 -10.15 -13.05 15.87
C ASP A 25 -10.44 -12.40 14.51
N ALA A 26 -9.89 -11.20 14.26
CA ALA A 26 -10.15 -10.47 13.03
C ALA A 26 -9.71 -11.23 11.77
N LEU A 27 -8.55 -11.90 11.81
CA LEU A 27 -8.04 -12.64 10.65
C LEU A 27 -8.88 -13.89 10.37
N GLU A 28 -9.37 -14.58 11.42
CA GLU A 28 -10.29 -15.71 11.27
C GLU A 28 -11.62 -15.27 10.67
N ILE A 29 -12.16 -14.14 11.14
CA ILE A 29 -13.41 -13.57 10.61
C ILE A 29 -13.23 -13.21 9.13
N LEU A 30 -12.18 -12.47 8.77
CA LEU A 30 -11.89 -12.12 7.39
C LEU A 30 -11.72 -13.36 6.50
N LYS A 31 -11.05 -14.40 6.98
CA LYS A 31 -10.89 -15.68 6.27
C LYS A 31 -12.21 -16.36 5.99
N LYS A 32 -13.11 -16.39 6.98
CA LYS A 32 -14.47 -16.95 6.85
C LYS A 32 -15.24 -16.27 5.70
N TYR A 33 -15.04 -14.97 5.50
CA TYR A 33 -15.70 -14.19 4.44
C TYR A 33 -14.89 -14.10 3.14
N GLY A 34 -13.88 -14.95 2.96
CA GLY A 34 -13.22 -15.16 1.67
C GLY A 34 -11.91 -14.37 1.46
N ALA A 35 -11.44 -13.60 2.44
CA ALA A 35 -10.13 -12.99 2.34
C ALA A 35 -9.05 -14.09 2.29
N ASN A 36 -8.13 -13.99 1.34
CA ASN A 36 -7.10 -15.00 1.10
C ASN A 36 -5.69 -14.45 1.09
N SER A 37 -5.54 -13.13 1.05
CA SER A 37 -4.25 -12.43 1.06
C SER A 37 -4.29 -11.27 2.04
N LEU A 38 -3.16 -11.01 2.71
CA LEU A 38 -2.97 -9.85 3.56
C LEU A 38 -2.03 -8.86 2.89
N ARG A 39 -2.25 -7.57 3.08
CA ARG A 39 -1.24 -6.55 2.80
C ARG A 39 -0.67 -6.09 4.13
N ILE A 40 0.66 -6.08 4.25
CA ILE A 40 1.36 -5.75 5.48
C ILE A 40 2.44 -4.72 5.16
N ARG A 41 2.24 -3.52 5.69
CA ARG A 41 3.14 -2.39 5.54
C ARG A 41 4.36 -2.52 6.46
N LEU A 42 5.50 -2.07 5.98
CA LEU A 42 6.73 -1.98 6.77
C LEU A 42 7.36 -0.59 6.66
N TRP A 43 7.58 0.04 7.81
CA TRP A 43 8.39 1.25 7.99
C TRP A 43 9.76 0.90 8.57
N ASN A 44 10.76 1.73 8.28
CA ASN A 44 12.14 1.42 8.68
C ASN A 44 12.33 1.54 10.20
N ASP A 45 12.04 2.71 10.77
CA ASP A 45 12.14 2.97 12.20
C ASP A 45 11.02 3.93 12.66
N PRO A 46 9.80 3.42 12.93
CA PRO A 46 8.63 4.23 13.23
C PRO A 46 8.59 4.74 14.68
N TYR A 47 9.74 5.18 15.18
CA TYR A 47 9.90 5.69 16.55
C TYR A 47 10.63 7.02 16.56
N SER A 48 10.25 7.91 17.50
CA SER A 48 10.99 9.14 17.79
C SER A 48 12.32 8.84 18.47
N GLU A 49 13.17 9.86 18.60
CA GLU A 49 14.49 9.72 19.26
C GLU A 49 14.39 9.26 20.72
N ASP A 50 13.29 9.59 21.41
CA ASP A 50 13.00 9.13 22.77
C ASP A 50 12.26 7.77 22.82
N GLY A 51 12.17 7.08 21.67
CA GLY A 51 11.62 5.72 21.56
C GLY A 51 10.09 5.65 21.56
N LYS A 52 9.38 6.78 21.41
CA LYS A 52 7.92 6.77 21.32
C LYS A 52 7.47 6.39 19.91
N PRO A 53 6.46 5.50 19.79
CA PRO A 53 5.90 5.12 18.51
C PRO A 53 5.19 6.30 17.83
N TYR A 54 5.28 6.36 16.50
CA TYR A 54 4.56 7.38 15.70
C TYR A 54 3.06 7.09 15.58
N GLY A 55 2.61 5.89 15.94
CA GLY A 55 1.21 5.48 15.82
C GLY A 55 0.84 5.02 14.40
N ALA A 56 -0.46 5.01 14.11
CA ALA A 56 -1.02 4.53 12.85
C ALA A 56 -0.55 3.09 12.48
N GLY A 57 -0.52 2.21 13.50
CA GLY A 57 -0.07 0.83 13.38
C GLY A 57 1.39 0.63 13.75
N THR A 58 2.22 1.70 13.81
CA THR A 58 3.66 1.61 14.13
C THR A 58 4.30 0.39 13.45
N SER A 59 4.20 0.35 12.12
CA SER A 59 4.42 -0.83 11.26
C SER A 59 5.92 -1.21 11.20
N ASP A 60 6.46 -1.69 12.31
CA ASP A 60 7.84 -2.18 12.42
C ASP A 60 7.99 -3.65 12.02
N PHE A 61 9.23 -4.13 11.98
CA PHE A 61 9.54 -5.51 11.62
C PHE A 61 8.92 -6.54 12.59
N THR A 62 8.78 -6.21 13.86
CA THR A 62 8.18 -7.12 14.86
C THR A 62 6.70 -7.36 14.56
N LYS A 63 5.97 -6.30 14.24
CA LYS A 63 4.55 -6.40 13.85
C LYS A 63 4.36 -7.10 12.52
N LEU A 64 5.25 -6.85 11.54
CA LEU A 64 5.26 -7.60 10.29
C LEU A 64 5.39 -9.10 10.55
N VAL A 65 6.35 -9.53 11.36
CA VAL A 65 6.56 -10.96 11.70
C VAL A 65 5.34 -11.54 12.41
N ALA A 66 4.74 -10.80 13.34
CA ALA A 66 3.55 -11.25 14.06
C ALA A 66 2.36 -11.47 13.10
N LEU A 67 2.08 -10.50 12.22
CA LEU A 67 0.99 -10.59 11.24
C LEU A 67 1.23 -11.69 10.19
N ALA A 68 2.44 -11.75 9.62
CA ALA A 68 2.79 -12.77 8.64
C ALA A 68 2.71 -14.19 9.25
N SER A 69 3.15 -14.36 10.50
CA SER A 69 3.05 -15.65 11.22
C SER A 69 1.60 -16.05 11.50
N ALA A 70 0.77 -15.10 11.93
CA ALA A 70 -0.65 -15.34 12.17
C ALA A 70 -1.37 -15.67 10.85
N GLY A 71 -1.11 -14.89 9.80
CA GLY A 71 -1.66 -15.12 8.47
C GLY A 71 -1.28 -16.49 7.90
N LYS A 72 -0.01 -16.87 8.01
CA LYS A 72 0.48 -18.18 7.55
C LYS A 72 -0.25 -19.34 8.23
N LYS A 73 -0.49 -19.27 9.55
CA LYS A 73 -1.24 -20.31 10.29
C LYS A 73 -2.66 -20.49 9.78
N LEU A 74 -3.27 -19.43 9.29
CA LEU A 74 -4.62 -19.42 8.72
C LEU A 74 -4.63 -19.66 7.20
N GLY A 75 -3.48 -19.88 6.57
CA GLY A 75 -3.36 -20.14 5.14
C GLY A 75 -3.58 -18.90 4.27
N TYR A 76 -3.19 -17.73 4.76
CA TYR A 76 -3.07 -16.53 3.95
C TYR A 76 -1.74 -16.48 3.21
N SER A 77 -1.75 -15.98 1.98
CA SER A 77 -0.60 -15.35 1.36
C SER A 77 -0.47 -13.90 1.84
N TYR A 78 0.64 -13.22 1.55
CA TYR A 78 0.71 -11.79 1.83
C TYR A 78 1.59 -11.01 0.87
N LEU A 79 1.23 -9.73 0.72
CA LEU A 79 1.98 -8.68 0.06
C LEU A 79 2.73 -7.89 1.13
N LEU A 80 4.06 -7.83 1.02
CA LEU A 80 4.92 -6.96 1.82
C LEU A 80 5.00 -5.59 1.16
N ASP A 81 4.51 -4.55 1.83
CA ASP A 81 4.56 -3.17 1.37
C ASP A 81 5.74 -2.42 2.01
N LEU A 82 6.79 -2.17 1.25
CA LEU A 82 7.99 -1.46 1.68
C LEU A 82 7.85 0.04 1.39
N HIS A 83 7.66 0.84 2.44
CA HIS A 83 7.55 2.29 2.29
C HIS A 83 8.90 2.99 2.08
N TYR A 84 10.00 2.39 2.55
CA TYR A 84 11.33 3.02 2.60
C TYR A 84 11.31 4.39 3.31
N SER A 85 10.60 4.46 4.41
CA SER A 85 10.39 5.63 5.25
C SER A 85 10.14 5.20 6.69
N ASP A 86 10.19 6.13 7.63
CA ASP A 86 9.89 5.85 9.04
C ASP A 86 8.41 6.02 9.38
N PHE A 87 7.64 6.59 8.47
CA PHE A 87 6.21 6.81 8.58
C PHE A 87 5.57 6.77 7.19
N TRP A 88 4.33 7.21 7.04
CA TRP A 88 3.64 7.20 5.76
C TRP A 88 4.47 7.81 4.63
N ALA A 89 4.74 7.03 3.59
CA ALA A 89 5.09 7.50 2.27
C ALA A 89 3.81 7.56 1.43
N ASP A 90 3.55 8.71 0.81
CA ASP A 90 2.38 8.96 -0.04
C ASP A 90 2.76 9.96 -1.14
N PRO A 91 1.85 10.28 -2.09
CA PRO A 91 2.18 11.21 -3.19
C PRO A 91 2.66 12.59 -2.77
N GLY A 92 2.35 13.01 -1.55
CA GLY A 92 2.75 14.31 -0.99
C GLY A 92 4.07 14.28 -0.20
N LYS A 93 4.57 13.09 0.14
CA LYS A 93 5.77 12.92 0.96
C LYS A 93 6.43 11.56 0.72
N GLN A 94 7.65 11.59 0.25
CA GLN A 94 8.44 10.41 -0.11
C GLN A 94 9.88 10.56 0.42
N PHE A 95 9.98 11.01 1.70
CA PHE A 95 11.29 11.22 2.32
C PHE A 95 11.91 9.89 2.76
N PRO A 96 13.24 9.73 2.62
CA PRO A 96 13.94 8.56 3.14
C PRO A 96 13.83 8.49 4.67
N PRO A 97 14.10 7.32 5.26
CA PRO A 97 14.21 7.19 6.72
C PRO A 97 15.21 8.20 7.29
N LYS A 98 15.01 8.62 8.54
CA LYS A 98 15.89 9.56 9.24
C LYS A 98 17.36 9.13 9.24
N GLU A 99 17.61 7.84 9.32
CA GLU A 99 18.96 7.25 9.25
C GLU A 99 19.64 7.52 7.88
N TRP A 100 18.85 7.71 6.80
CA TRP A 100 19.36 7.94 5.45
C TRP A 100 19.27 9.40 5.00
N ALA A 101 18.81 10.31 5.86
CA ALA A 101 18.44 11.68 5.51
C ALA A 101 19.56 12.52 4.86
N TYR A 102 20.82 12.19 5.13
CA TYR A 102 21.97 12.90 4.59
C TYR A 102 22.72 12.15 3.48
N ALA A 103 22.16 11.05 3.02
CA ALA A 103 22.76 10.23 1.97
C ALA A 103 22.59 10.90 0.59
N ASP A 104 23.60 10.76 -0.25
CA ASP A 104 23.49 11.09 -1.67
C ASP A 104 22.75 10.01 -2.46
N ALA A 105 22.48 10.25 -3.72
CA ALA A 105 21.74 9.31 -4.55
C ALA A 105 22.42 7.94 -4.68
N ASN A 106 23.76 7.87 -4.68
CA ASN A 106 24.46 6.60 -4.78
C ASN A 106 24.35 5.79 -3.48
N ALA A 107 24.44 6.47 -2.33
CA ALA A 107 24.24 5.83 -1.03
C ALA A 107 22.79 5.38 -0.86
N LEU A 108 21.79 6.18 -1.28
CA LEU A 108 20.38 5.82 -1.23
C LEU A 108 20.07 4.58 -2.06
N GLU A 109 20.61 4.46 -3.28
CA GLU A 109 20.45 3.25 -4.10
C GLU A 109 20.96 2.00 -3.35
N LYS A 110 22.15 2.12 -2.74
CA LYS A 110 22.71 1.03 -1.94
C LYS A 110 21.86 0.70 -0.71
N TYR A 111 21.35 1.71 -0.01
CA TYR A 111 20.53 1.50 1.19
C TYR A 111 19.19 0.83 0.87
N VAL A 112 18.54 1.20 -0.22
CA VAL A 112 17.32 0.51 -0.69
C VAL A 112 17.60 -0.97 -0.96
N TYR A 113 18.69 -1.27 -1.66
CA TYR A 113 19.08 -2.67 -1.92
C TYR A 113 19.38 -3.43 -0.62
N ASP A 114 20.25 -2.88 0.22
CA ASP A 114 20.69 -3.53 1.45
C ASP A 114 19.54 -3.77 2.43
N TYR A 115 18.67 -2.78 2.61
CA TYR A 115 17.49 -2.87 3.47
C TYR A 115 16.50 -3.92 2.98
N THR A 116 16.14 -3.89 1.70
CA THR A 116 15.25 -4.88 1.09
C THR A 116 15.81 -6.29 1.26
N LYS A 117 17.08 -6.47 0.98
CA LYS A 117 17.78 -7.73 1.13
C LYS A 117 17.79 -8.22 2.58
N ASP A 118 18.12 -7.35 3.55
CA ASP A 118 18.14 -7.69 4.97
C ASP A 118 16.77 -8.12 5.49
N VAL A 119 15.72 -7.36 5.17
CA VAL A 119 14.34 -7.69 5.52
C VAL A 119 13.96 -9.07 4.98
N LEU A 120 14.19 -9.32 3.71
CA LEU A 120 13.83 -10.60 3.09
C LEU A 120 14.67 -11.77 3.62
N LEU A 121 15.95 -11.58 3.90
CA LEU A 121 16.79 -12.61 4.53
C LEU A 121 16.31 -12.96 5.94
N LYS A 122 15.87 -11.96 6.73
CA LYS A 122 15.27 -12.20 8.05
C LYS A 122 13.96 -12.98 7.92
N LEU A 123 13.09 -12.60 7.01
CA LEU A 123 11.84 -13.32 6.74
C LEU A 123 12.08 -14.75 6.24
N LYS A 124 13.08 -14.95 5.37
CA LYS A 124 13.49 -16.28 4.87
C LYS A 124 13.90 -17.21 6.00
N ARG A 125 14.69 -16.72 6.96
CA ARG A 125 15.10 -17.52 8.14
C ARG A 125 13.93 -17.93 9.03
N LEU A 126 12.85 -17.15 9.03
CA LEU A 126 11.62 -17.42 9.77
C LEU A 126 10.59 -18.25 8.96
N ASP A 127 10.92 -18.62 7.73
CA ASP A 127 9.99 -19.28 6.79
C ASP A 127 8.72 -18.44 6.54
N LEU A 128 8.92 -17.11 6.37
CA LEU A 128 7.87 -16.10 6.20
C LEU A 128 8.08 -15.23 4.95
N LEU A 129 8.67 -15.78 3.87
CA LEU A 129 8.79 -15.00 2.63
C LEU A 129 7.41 -14.63 2.09
N PRO A 130 7.22 -13.38 1.62
CA PRO A 130 5.98 -12.92 1.02
C PRO A 130 5.77 -13.54 -0.37
N GLU A 131 4.52 -13.68 -0.78
CA GLU A 131 4.19 -14.01 -2.18
C GLU A 131 4.46 -12.83 -3.11
N MET A 132 4.31 -11.61 -2.61
CA MET A 132 4.53 -10.39 -3.37
C MET A 132 5.24 -9.34 -2.53
N VAL A 133 6.11 -8.55 -3.16
CA VAL A 133 6.80 -7.40 -2.55
C VAL A 133 6.46 -6.15 -3.34
N GLN A 134 5.90 -5.17 -2.65
CA GLN A 134 5.67 -3.82 -3.18
C GLN A 134 6.91 -2.98 -2.89
N VAL A 135 7.57 -2.53 -3.95
CA VAL A 135 8.79 -1.72 -3.89
C VAL A 135 8.43 -0.24 -3.93
N GLY A 136 8.25 0.35 -2.76
CA GLY A 136 7.73 1.70 -2.56
C GLY A 136 6.20 1.77 -2.51
N ASN A 137 5.65 2.75 -1.79
CA ASN A 137 4.23 3.00 -1.68
C ASN A 137 3.84 4.31 -2.37
N GLU A 138 2.84 4.24 -3.29
CA GLU A 138 2.29 5.41 -4.00
C GLU A 138 3.37 6.32 -4.60
N ILE A 139 4.27 5.73 -5.37
CA ILE A 139 5.49 6.37 -5.89
C ILE A 139 5.27 7.23 -7.14
N THR A 140 4.06 7.70 -7.38
CA THR A 140 3.68 8.52 -8.55
C THR A 140 4.53 9.79 -8.68
N ASN A 141 4.91 10.40 -7.57
CA ASN A 141 5.78 11.57 -7.53
C ASN A 141 7.24 11.22 -7.16
N GLY A 142 7.60 9.93 -7.28
CA GLY A 142 8.92 9.40 -6.98
C GLY A 142 9.06 8.84 -5.58
N LEU A 143 10.31 8.64 -5.14
CA LEU A 143 10.69 8.16 -3.80
C LEU A 143 12.06 8.70 -3.43
N MET A 144 12.46 8.61 -2.15
CA MET A 144 13.76 9.11 -1.68
C MET A 144 14.00 10.60 -1.99
N TRP A 145 13.01 11.44 -1.69
CA TRP A 145 13.15 12.87 -1.90
C TRP A 145 14.30 13.49 -1.07
N PRO A 146 15.01 14.53 -1.63
CA PRO A 146 14.73 15.19 -2.92
C PRO A 146 15.31 14.47 -4.14
N HIS A 147 16.17 13.46 -3.99
CA HIS A 147 16.96 12.87 -5.06
C HIS A 147 16.13 12.13 -6.12
N GLY A 148 15.05 11.49 -5.72
CA GLY A 148 14.15 10.72 -6.60
C GLY A 148 12.77 11.36 -6.74
N LYS A 149 12.69 12.69 -6.86
CA LYS A 149 11.47 13.37 -7.29
C LYS A 149 11.16 13.10 -8.75
N TRP A 150 9.90 13.30 -9.16
CA TRP A 150 9.44 13.04 -10.53
C TRP A 150 10.23 13.77 -11.62
N ASP A 151 10.85 14.88 -11.32
CA ASP A 151 11.77 15.58 -12.24
C ASP A 151 13.12 14.88 -12.44
N ASN A 152 13.37 13.79 -11.71
CA ASN A 152 14.56 12.95 -11.84
C ASN A 152 14.20 11.46 -11.96
N VAL A 153 13.60 11.09 -13.08
CA VAL A 153 13.13 9.71 -13.35
C VAL A 153 14.29 8.70 -13.36
N ASP A 154 15.49 9.12 -13.72
CA ASP A 154 16.67 8.23 -13.72
C ASP A 154 16.99 7.75 -12.29
N ASN A 155 16.95 8.63 -11.30
CA ASN A 155 17.13 8.25 -9.90
C ASN A 155 15.95 7.40 -9.38
N ILE A 156 14.71 7.72 -9.78
CA ILE A 156 13.55 6.89 -9.43
C ILE A 156 13.78 5.46 -9.91
N ALA A 157 14.12 5.30 -11.18
CA ALA A 157 14.38 3.98 -11.76
C ALA A 157 15.53 3.25 -11.07
N ARG A 158 16.62 3.95 -10.71
CA ARG A 158 17.75 3.37 -9.98
C ARG A 158 17.36 2.83 -8.61
N PHE A 159 16.60 3.61 -7.83
CA PHE A 159 16.17 3.22 -6.48
C PHE A 159 15.21 2.04 -6.52
N ILE A 160 14.22 2.08 -7.40
CA ILE A 160 13.28 0.96 -7.59
C ILE A 160 14.02 -0.30 -8.05
N SER A 161 14.91 -0.18 -9.04
CA SER A 161 15.70 -1.30 -9.55
C SER A 161 16.58 -1.92 -8.47
N ALA A 162 17.12 -1.13 -7.54
CA ALA A 162 17.86 -1.63 -6.40
C ALA A 162 17.00 -2.53 -5.50
N GLY A 163 15.78 -2.11 -5.21
CA GLY A 163 14.81 -2.92 -4.47
C GLY A 163 14.45 -4.22 -5.22
N ILE A 164 14.16 -4.11 -6.52
CA ILE A 164 13.83 -5.28 -7.36
C ILE A 164 14.98 -6.29 -7.38
N ARG A 165 16.22 -5.85 -7.60
CA ARG A 165 17.40 -6.75 -7.59
C ARG A 165 17.54 -7.50 -6.27
N ALA A 166 17.29 -6.82 -5.13
CA ALA A 166 17.32 -7.45 -3.83
C ALA A 166 16.22 -8.51 -3.66
N VAL A 167 14.99 -8.22 -4.13
CA VAL A 167 13.90 -9.21 -4.14
C VAL A 167 14.27 -10.41 -4.97
N ARG A 168 14.72 -10.23 -6.22
CA ARG A 168 15.07 -11.33 -7.15
C ARG A 168 16.20 -12.19 -6.60
N GLU A 169 17.15 -11.61 -5.88
CA GLU A 169 18.28 -12.35 -5.28
C GLU A 169 17.84 -13.23 -4.11
N VAL A 170 16.99 -12.72 -3.21
CA VAL A 170 16.66 -13.41 -1.94
C VAL A 170 15.41 -14.28 -2.07
N SER A 171 14.41 -13.79 -2.79
CA SER A 171 13.10 -14.40 -2.97
C SER A 171 12.65 -14.36 -4.44
N PRO A 172 13.31 -15.16 -5.32
CA PRO A 172 13.03 -15.10 -6.75
C PRO A 172 11.61 -15.51 -7.13
N ASP A 173 10.92 -16.24 -6.26
CA ASP A 173 9.52 -16.65 -6.45
C ASP A 173 8.52 -15.56 -6.04
N SER A 174 8.96 -14.54 -5.28
CA SER A 174 8.09 -13.41 -4.93
C SER A 174 7.89 -12.51 -6.13
N ARG A 175 6.63 -12.18 -6.39
CA ARG A 175 6.28 -11.20 -7.43
C ARG A 175 6.63 -9.78 -6.95
N VAL A 176 7.03 -8.93 -7.86
CA VAL A 176 7.34 -7.52 -7.57
C VAL A 176 6.22 -6.62 -8.07
N MET A 177 5.67 -5.79 -7.18
CA MET A 177 4.67 -4.77 -7.48
C MET A 177 5.28 -3.37 -7.46
N LEU A 178 4.91 -2.54 -8.46
CA LEU A 178 5.09 -1.10 -8.42
C LEU A 178 3.73 -0.42 -8.23
N HIS A 179 3.61 0.45 -7.23
CA HIS A 179 2.34 0.98 -6.74
C HIS A 179 2.21 2.49 -6.96
N LEU A 180 1.18 2.89 -7.69
CA LEU A 180 0.83 4.29 -7.98
C LEU A 180 -0.54 4.66 -7.41
N ASP A 181 -0.73 5.95 -7.06
CA ASP A 181 -2.00 6.50 -6.55
C ASP A 181 -2.98 6.98 -7.62
N CYS A 182 -2.71 6.70 -8.88
CA CYS A 182 -3.46 7.28 -10.01
C CYS A 182 -4.52 6.33 -10.60
N GLY A 183 -5.30 5.58 -9.77
CA GLY A 183 -6.19 4.51 -10.22
C GLY A 183 -7.13 4.85 -11.37
N GLY A 184 -7.75 6.05 -11.38
CA GLY A 184 -8.60 6.50 -12.50
C GLY A 184 -7.91 7.45 -13.48
N ASN A 185 -6.63 7.75 -13.34
CA ASN A 185 -5.91 8.68 -14.22
C ASN A 185 -4.94 7.94 -15.16
N ASN A 186 -5.50 7.39 -16.24
CA ASN A 186 -4.72 6.63 -17.23
C ASN A 186 -3.54 7.43 -17.83
N ALA A 187 -3.74 8.71 -18.15
CA ALA A 187 -2.69 9.52 -18.74
C ALA A 187 -1.47 9.63 -17.81
N ARG A 188 -1.69 9.82 -16.50
CA ARG A 188 -0.63 9.89 -15.50
C ARG A 188 0.06 8.54 -15.30
N CYS A 189 -0.71 7.45 -15.23
CA CYS A 189 -0.16 6.11 -15.12
C CYS A 189 0.71 5.77 -16.33
N ARG A 190 0.24 6.05 -17.55
CA ARG A 190 1.03 5.82 -18.77
C ARG A 190 2.31 6.65 -18.81
N GLU A 191 2.23 7.93 -18.49
CA GLU A 191 3.40 8.81 -18.41
C GLU A 191 4.46 8.20 -17.47
N TRP A 192 4.03 7.71 -16.32
CA TRP A 192 4.92 7.14 -15.33
C TRP A 192 5.55 5.82 -15.79
N PHE A 193 4.73 4.86 -16.21
CA PHE A 193 5.24 3.54 -16.62
C PHE A 193 6.03 3.62 -17.93
N ASP A 194 5.64 4.44 -18.91
CA ASP A 194 6.42 4.64 -20.14
C ASP A 194 7.83 5.19 -19.84
N ALA A 195 7.94 6.08 -18.85
CA ALA A 195 9.23 6.61 -18.43
C ALA A 195 10.06 5.56 -17.66
N TYR A 196 9.42 4.76 -16.81
CA TYR A 196 10.09 3.76 -15.98
C TYR A 196 10.61 2.57 -16.80
N VAL A 197 9.79 1.97 -17.67
CA VAL A 197 10.16 0.74 -18.40
C VAL A 197 11.34 0.91 -19.35
N GLN A 198 11.68 2.16 -19.70
CA GLN A 198 12.86 2.48 -20.52
C GLN A 198 14.15 2.51 -19.69
N ARG A 199 14.08 2.48 -18.35
CA ARG A 199 15.20 2.79 -17.45
C ARG A 199 15.41 1.76 -16.36
N GLY A 200 14.32 1.18 -15.86
CA GLY A 200 14.33 0.32 -14.68
C GLY A 200 14.33 -1.16 -14.98
N GLU A 201 14.59 -1.93 -13.93
CA GLU A 201 14.46 -3.39 -13.94
C GLU A 201 13.01 -3.82 -14.14
N ASP A 202 12.80 -5.00 -14.72
CA ASP A 202 11.48 -5.55 -14.96
C ASP A 202 10.76 -5.93 -13.63
N PHE A 203 9.44 -5.75 -13.63
CA PHE A 203 8.56 -6.04 -12.50
C PHE A 203 7.36 -6.88 -12.97
N ASP A 204 6.53 -7.38 -12.04
CA ASP A 204 5.48 -8.35 -12.37
C ASP A 204 4.07 -7.75 -12.32
N VAL A 205 3.83 -6.77 -11.43
CA VAL A 205 2.48 -6.32 -11.09
C VAL A 205 2.42 -4.79 -11.03
N ILE A 206 1.38 -4.23 -11.62
CA ILE A 206 0.98 -2.84 -11.44
C ILE A 206 0.01 -2.76 -10.27
N GLY A 207 0.37 -2.04 -9.21
CA GLY A 207 -0.50 -1.70 -8.09
C GLY A 207 -1.12 -0.33 -8.25
N LEU A 208 -2.40 -0.18 -7.94
CA LEU A 208 -3.12 1.09 -8.01
C LEU A 208 -3.87 1.37 -6.72
N SER A 209 -3.84 2.62 -6.24
CA SER A 209 -4.82 3.10 -5.27
C SER A 209 -6.05 3.63 -5.99
N TYR A 210 -7.22 3.26 -5.49
CA TYR A 210 -8.49 3.79 -5.95
C TYR A 210 -9.37 4.22 -4.78
N TYR A 211 -9.45 5.53 -4.60
CA TYR A 211 -10.37 6.17 -3.65
C TYR A 211 -11.36 7.02 -4.45
N PRO A 212 -12.66 6.76 -4.37
CA PRO A 212 -13.65 7.43 -5.22
C PRO A 212 -13.70 8.96 -5.01
N PHE A 213 -13.15 9.43 -3.90
CA PHE A 213 -13.04 10.85 -3.59
C PHE A 213 -12.06 11.62 -4.48
N TRP A 214 -11.03 10.96 -5.03
CA TRP A 214 -9.90 11.60 -5.72
C TRP A 214 -9.57 11.03 -7.08
N HIS A 215 -9.94 9.76 -7.31
CA HIS A 215 -9.40 9.00 -8.42
C HIS A 215 -10.41 8.74 -9.54
N GLY A 216 -11.44 9.58 -9.65
CA GLY A 216 -12.44 9.47 -10.70
C GLY A 216 -13.47 8.36 -10.48
N THR A 217 -14.14 7.96 -11.52
CA THR A 217 -15.20 6.96 -11.49
C THR A 217 -14.66 5.52 -11.51
N ILE A 218 -15.51 4.54 -11.17
CA ILE A 218 -15.18 3.11 -11.32
C ILE A 218 -14.91 2.76 -12.80
N GLU A 219 -15.56 3.47 -13.74
CA GLU A 219 -15.30 3.29 -15.15
C GLU A 219 -13.92 3.79 -15.56
N ASP A 220 -13.47 4.95 -15.04
CA ASP A 220 -12.12 5.45 -15.25
C ASP A 220 -11.08 4.46 -14.73
N LEU A 221 -11.28 3.89 -13.54
CA LEU A 221 -10.45 2.83 -13.00
C LEU A 221 -10.38 1.61 -13.94
N THR A 222 -11.54 1.13 -14.37
CA THR A 222 -11.63 -0.07 -15.22
C THR A 222 -10.95 0.15 -16.57
N ASN A 223 -11.16 1.32 -17.17
CA ASN A 223 -10.50 1.70 -18.43
C ASN A 223 -8.98 1.80 -18.26
N ASN A 224 -8.53 2.40 -17.17
CA ASN A 224 -7.10 2.49 -16.85
C ASN A 224 -6.47 1.10 -16.68
N MET A 225 -7.09 0.21 -15.90
CA MET A 225 -6.61 -1.16 -15.69
C MET A 225 -6.51 -1.93 -17.00
N ASN A 226 -7.55 -1.87 -17.86
CA ASN A 226 -7.55 -2.52 -19.18
C ASN A 226 -6.39 -2.04 -20.06
N ASP A 227 -6.19 -0.73 -20.14
CA ASP A 227 -5.11 -0.14 -20.94
C ASP A 227 -3.73 -0.54 -20.41
N LEU A 228 -3.52 -0.44 -19.09
CA LEU A 228 -2.23 -0.76 -18.47
C LEU A 228 -1.88 -2.24 -18.63
N SER A 229 -2.84 -3.13 -18.39
CA SER A 229 -2.64 -4.57 -18.57
C SER A 229 -2.23 -4.92 -20.01
N GLN A 230 -2.96 -4.38 -20.98
CA GLN A 230 -2.68 -4.62 -22.40
C GLN A 230 -1.35 -3.99 -22.86
N ARG A 231 -1.07 -2.77 -22.39
CA ARG A 231 0.11 -2.02 -22.82
C ARG A 231 1.41 -2.60 -22.28
N TYR A 232 1.43 -2.95 -21.00
CA TYR A 232 2.65 -3.39 -20.32
C TYR A 232 2.74 -4.91 -20.16
N GLN A 233 1.68 -5.66 -20.50
CA GLN A 233 1.61 -7.12 -20.35
C GLN A 233 1.92 -7.53 -18.90
N LYS A 234 1.29 -6.83 -17.95
CA LYS A 234 1.42 -7.04 -16.51
C LYS A 234 0.06 -7.26 -15.88
N ASP A 235 0.03 -8.03 -14.81
CA ASP A 235 -1.13 -8.08 -13.93
C ASP A 235 -1.38 -6.72 -13.29
N VAL A 236 -2.64 -6.38 -13.06
CA VAL A 236 -3.03 -5.13 -12.40
C VAL A 236 -3.83 -5.44 -11.14
N ILE A 237 -3.40 -4.93 -10.02
CA ILE A 237 -4.05 -5.08 -8.71
C ILE A 237 -4.48 -3.72 -8.20
N VAL A 238 -5.72 -3.61 -7.74
CA VAL A 238 -6.13 -2.47 -6.91
C VAL A 238 -5.62 -2.74 -5.50
N ALA A 239 -4.42 -2.20 -5.20
CA ALA A 239 -3.71 -2.43 -3.96
C ALA A 239 -4.36 -1.70 -2.78
N GLU A 240 -5.03 -0.58 -3.05
CA GLU A 240 -5.77 0.19 -2.07
C GLU A 240 -7.12 0.63 -2.64
N VAL A 241 -8.18 0.32 -1.91
CA VAL A 241 -9.54 0.81 -2.18
C VAL A 241 -10.28 0.94 -0.86
N SER A 242 -10.95 2.08 -0.68
CA SER A 242 -11.76 2.31 0.50
C SER A 242 -12.83 3.35 0.24
N MET A 243 -13.92 3.23 1.00
CA MET A 243 -14.99 4.21 1.11
C MET A 243 -15.52 4.19 2.55
N GLY A 244 -15.87 5.35 3.11
CA GLY A 244 -16.44 5.44 4.44
C GLY A 244 -17.82 4.79 4.55
N PHE A 245 -18.13 4.25 5.71
CA PHE A 245 -19.44 3.67 6.05
C PHE A 245 -20.27 4.58 6.98
N THR A 246 -19.76 5.75 7.33
CA THR A 246 -20.41 6.73 8.21
C THR A 246 -19.92 8.13 7.88
N MET A 247 -20.74 9.14 8.24
CA MET A 247 -20.38 10.56 8.20
C MET A 247 -19.92 11.11 9.56
N GLU A 248 -19.83 10.29 10.59
CA GLU A 248 -19.49 10.74 11.94
C GLU A 248 -18.10 11.39 12.00
N ASP A 249 -17.11 10.80 11.35
CA ASP A 249 -15.75 11.35 11.26
C ASP A 249 -15.73 12.74 10.60
N TYR A 250 -16.64 12.98 9.65
CA TYR A 250 -16.77 14.27 9.00
C TYR A 250 -17.42 15.32 9.88
N ALA A 251 -18.43 14.92 10.65
CA ALA A 251 -19.15 15.83 11.54
C ALA A 251 -18.24 16.37 12.65
N ASP A 252 -17.31 15.57 13.14
CA ASP A 252 -16.40 15.95 14.22
C ASP A 252 -15.10 16.59 13.74
N ARG A 253 -14.79 16.52 12.45
CA ARG A 253 -13.54 17.07 11.88
C ARG A 253 -13.29 18.54 12.25
N GLU A 254 -14.31 19.38 12.22
CA GLU A 254 -14.17 20.80 12.53
C GLU A 254 -13.82 21.06 14.00
N LYS A 255 -14.13 20.11 14.89
CA LYS A 255 -13.81 20.17 16.32
C LYS A 255 -12.36 19.76 16.62
N LEU A 256 -11.67 19.15 15.66
CA LEU A 256 -10.31 18.67 15.82
C LEU A 256 -9.28 19.77 15.58
N SER A 257 -8.16 19.73 16.29
CA SER A 257 -7.01 20.60 16.02
C SER A 257 -6.38 20.31 14.65
N PRO A 258 -5.59 21.23 14.07
CA PRO A 258 -4.85 20.97 12.85
C PRO A 258 -3.95 19.70 12.94
N GLU A 259 -3.35 19.45 14.10
CA GLU A 259 -2.53 18.27 14.36
C GLU A 259 -3.35 16.99 14.32
N GLN A 260 -4.53 16.99 14.94
CA GLN A 260 -5.45 15.84 14.91
C GLN A 260 -6.04 15.58 13.53
N ARG A 261 -6.20 16.63 12.69
CA ARG A 261 -6.63 16.50 11.29
C ARG A 261 -5.52 15.98 10.37
N LYS A 262 -4.29 15.95 10.85
CA LYS A 262 -3.13 15.50 10.09
C LYS A 262 -3.25 14.00 9.85
N GLY A 263 -3.43 13.62 8.59
CA GLY A 263 -3.65 12.22 8.20
C GLY A 263 -5.11 11.81 8.01
N MET A 264 -6.08 12.66 8.33
CA MET A 264 -7.47 12.41 7.93
C MET A 264 -7.60 12.63 6.41
N ALA A 265 -7.79 11.54 5.70
CA ALA A 265 -7.89 11.52 4.25
C ALA A 265 -9.17 12.19 3.73
N THR A 266 -10.20 12.28 4.56
CA THR A 266 -11.55 12.67 4.15
C THR A 266 -11.95 14.05 4.65
N LYS A 267 -12.53 14.83 3.75
CA LYS A 267 -13.16 16.13 4.02
C LYS A 267 -14.66 16.03 3.71
N PRO A 268 -15.55 16.74 4.41
CA PRO A 268 -16.99 16.63 4.20
C PRO A 268 -17.42 16.76 2.72
N HIS A 269 -16.82 17.70 1.98
CA HIS A 269 -17.14 17.92 0.57
C HIS A 269 -16.66 16.77 -0.37
N LEU A 270 -15.78 15.88 0.08
CA LEU A 270 -15.36 14.73 -0.70
C LEU A 270 -16.46 13.66 -0.73
N ALA A 271 -17.27 13.56 0.31
CA ALA A 271 -18.41 12.64 0.34
C ALA A 271 -19.46 12.97 -0.74
N GLU A 272 -19.58 14.26 -1.10
CA GLU A 272 -20.50 14.73 -2.14
C GLU A 272 -20.09 14.29 -3.55
N ALA A 273 -18.81 13.97 -3.75
CA ALA A 273 -18.27 13.49 -5.02
C ALA A 273 -18.50 12.00 -5.26
N VAL A 274 -18.97 11.25 -4.25
CA VAL A 274 -19.17 9.80 -4.31
C VAL A 274 -20.62 9.48 -4.58
N GLU A 275 -20.87 8.66 -5.60
CA GLU A 275 -22.24 8.26 -5.99
C GLU A 275 -22.96 7.36 -4.97
N TYR A 276 -22.21 6.81 -4.02
CA TYR A 276 -22.70 5.90 -3.00
C TYR A 276 -22.82 6.62 -1.65
N PRO A 277 -23.93 6.44 -0.88
CA PRO A 277 -24.06 7.06 0.42
C PRO A 277 -23.04 6.49 1.42
N MET A 278 -22.56 7.34 2.35
CA MET A 278 -21.66 6.94 3.43
C MET A 278 -22.42 6.20 4.52
N THR A 279 -22.87 4.99 4.21
CA THR A 279 -23.55 4.03 5.08
C THR A 279 -22.95 2.64 4.88
N PRO A 280 -23.17 1.69 5.80
CA PRO A 280 -22.73 0.30 5.59
C PRO A 280 -23.24 -0.30 4.29
N GLU A 281 -24.49 -0.03 3.90
CA GLU A 281 -25.09 -0.51 2.66
C GLU A 281 -24.45 0.16 1.44
N GLY A 282 -24.20 1.47 1.51
CA GLY A 282 -23.54 2.21 0.45
C GLY A 282 -22.09 1.77 0.24
N GLN A 283 -21.34 1.58 1.32
CA GLN A 283 -20.00 1.00 1.25
C GLN A 283 -20.00 -0.40 0.63
N SER A 284 -20.93 -1.26 1.06
CA SER A 284 -21.09 -2.61 0.51
C SER A 284 -21.39 -2.57 -0.99
N ALA A 285 -22.34 -1.73 -1.43
CA ALA A 285 -22.70 -1.59 -2.83
C ALA A 285 -21.53 -1.07 -3.69
N PHE A 286 -20.77 -0.09 -3.17
CA PHE A 286 -19.56 0.40 -3.81
C PHE A 286 -18.52 -0.70 -3.97
N MET A 287 -18.18 -1.42 -2.91
CA MET A 287 -17.19 -2.48 -2.96
C MET A 287 -17.58 -3.63 -3.88
N GLN A 288 -18.86 -4.03 -3.87
CA GLN A 288 -19.39 -5.03 -4.81
C GLN A 288 -19.23 -4.56 -6.26
N LYS A 289 -19.54 -3.30 -6.55
CA LYS A 289 -19.41 -2.74 -7.91
C LYS A 289 -17.96 -2.68 -8.36
N VAL A 290 -17.05 -2.25 -7.49
CA VAL A 290 -15.61 -2.26 -7.77
C VAL A 290 -15.12 -3.67 -8.07
N MET A 291 -15.43 -4.65 -7.21
CA MET A 291 -15.04 -6.04 -7.42
C MET A 291 -15.61 -6.62 -8.73
N GLU A 292 -16.90 -6.39 -9.02
CA GLU A 292 -17.53 -6.81 -10.28
C GLU A 292 -16.77 -6.27 -11.49
N ARG A 293 -16.40 -4.98 -11.47
CA ARG A 293 -15.72 -4.35 -12.60
C ARG A 293 -14.29 -4.81 -12.77
N ILE A 294 -13.56 -5.01 -11.68
CA ILE A 294 -12.17 -5.48 -11.73
C ILE A 294 -12.09 -6.90 -12.27
N THR A 295 -13.03 -7.78 -11.91
CA THR A 295 -13.07 -9.16 -12.46
C THR A 295 -13.35 -9.24 -13.96
N GLN A 296 -13.81 -8.15 -14.57
CA GLN A 296 -14.00 -8.05 -16.02
C GLN A 296 -12.73 -7.59 -16.76
N VAL A 297 -11.74 -7.09 -16.04
CA VAL A 297 -10.44 -6.70 -16.61
C VAL A 297 -9.60 -7.96 -16.79
N PRO A 298 -9.08 -8.26 -18.01
CA PRO A 298 -8.06 -9.29 -18.17
C PRO A 298 -6.88 -8.99 -17.23
N GLU A 299 -6.44 -9.99 -16.48
CA GLU A 299 -5.36 -9.85 -15.47
C GLU A 299 -5.69 -8.86 -14.32
N GLY A 300 -6.96 -8.48 -14.14
CA GLY A 300 -7.42 -7.63 -13.03
C GLY A 300 -7.57 -8.41 -11.72
N GLN A 301 -7.01 -7.88 -10.61
CA GLN A 301 -7.07 -8.50 -9.29
C GLN A 301 -7.29 -7.44 -8.18
N ILE A 302 -7.84 -7.90 -7.04
CA ILE A 302 -7.99 -7.13 -5.79
C ILE A 302 -7.29 -7.86 -4.65
#